data_c69807d0543530a9581565b1c7e01e09
#
_entry.id   c69807d0543530a9581565b1c7e01e09
#
_cell.length_a   1.000
_cell.length_b   1.000
_cell.length_c   1.000
_cell.angle_alpha   90.00
_cell.angle_beta   90.00
_cell.angle_gamma   90.00
#
_symmetry.space_group_name_H-M   'P 1'
#
loop_
_entity.id
_entity.type
_entity.pdbx_description
1 polymer ?
#
loop_
_entity_poly.entity_id
_entity_poly.type
_entity_poly.pdbx_seq_one_letter_code
_entity_poly.pdbx_strand_id
1 'polypeptide(L)'
;PAMTEQECLEAINSGAAAVNLKTDILLLGEMGIGNSTVSSALCLGTFGGLGSDWVGAGTGSDSEGIIKKAKVIERARAVNREGLNTPFQILMSLGGREQAAICGALIAARLNSIPVIIDGFIASSAIAPLISVPEIYDHVIFAHQSAEAGHCRLLNKLGKVPMFDLGINLQFLGEFGS
;
A
#
# COMPACT_ATOMS: atom_id res chain seq x y z
N PRO A 1 -17.17 -1.58 -4.72
CA PRO A 1 -15.99 -1.83 -3.88
C PRO A 1 -15.31 -3.13 -4.26
N ALA A 2 -14.00 -3.23 -3.98
CA ALA A 2 -13.20 -4.42 -4.26
C ALA A 2 -13.49 -5.57 -3.29
N MET A 3 -13.86 -5.24 -2.07
CA MET A 3 -14.23 -6.19 -1.00
C MET A 3 -15.59 -5.80 -0.42
N THR A 4 -16.28 -6.78 0.12
CA THR A 4 -17.38 -6.52 1.06
C THR A 4 -16.82 -6.01 2.39
N GLU A 5 -17.67 -5.41 3.22
CA GLU A 5 -17.28 -4.97 4.57
C GLU A 5 -16.74 -6.13 5.40
N GLN A 6 -17.42 -7.26 5.36
CA GLN A 6 -17.01 -8.47 6.08
C GLN A 6 -15.65 -8.98 5.61
N GLU A 7 -15.41 -9.08 4.30
CA GLU A 7 -14.11 -9.52 3.76
C GLU A 7 -12.96 -8.59 4.16
N CYS A 8 -13.21 -7.28 4.16
CA CYS A 8 -12.21 -6.31 4.58
C CYS A 8 -11.89 -6.44 6.08
N LEU A 9 -12.91 -6.57 6.93
CA LEU A 9 -12.74 -6.78 8.37
C LEU A 9 -12.04 -8.10 8.69
N GLU A 10 -12.40 -9.19 8.01
CA GLU A 10 -11.73 -10.49 8.18
C GLU A 10 -10.25 -10.42 7.81
N ALA A 11 -9.91 -9.71 6.73
CA ALA A 11 -8.53 -9.53 6.31
C ALA A 11 -7.74 -8.68 7.32
N ILE A 12 -8.31 -7.57 7.82
CA ILE A 12 -7.70 -6.74 8.88
C ILE A 12 -7.47 -7.58 10.13
N ASN A 13 -8.47 -8.33 10.58
CA ASN A 13 -8.37 -9.17 11.77
C ASN A 13 -7.33 -10.28 11.60
N SER A 14 -7.23 -10.86 10.42
CA SER A 14 -6.21 -11.89 10.11
C SER A 14 -4.80 -11.31 10.22
N GLY A 15 -4.57 -10.12 9.69
CA GLY A 15 -3.29 -9.42 9.81
C GLY A 15 -2.97 -9.07 11.26
N ALA A 16 -3.94 -8.56 12.01
CA ALA A 16 -3.76 -8.25 13.43
C ALA A 16 -3.43 -9.50 14.26
N ALA A 17 -4.12 -10.61 14.01
CA ALA A 17 -3.91 -11.89 14.70
C ALA A 17 -2.55 -12.54 14.37
N ALA A 18 -1.95 -12.21 13.23
CA ALA A 18 -0.65 -12.73 12.83
C ALA A 18 0.52 -12.09 13.62
N VAL A 19 0.30 -10.96 14.28
CA VAL A 19 1.34 -10.28 15.06
C VAL A 19 1.60 -11.02 16.36
N ASN A 20 2.80 -11.57 16.50
CA ASN A 20 3.22 -12.16 17.77
C ASN A 20 3.58 -11.05 18.76
N LEU A 21 2.87 -10.99 19.89
CA LEU A 21 3.05 -9.95 20.92
C LEU A 21 4.42 -9.99 21.63
N LYS A 22 5.22 -11.04 21.42
CA LYS A 22 6.61 -11.15 21.92
C LYS A 22 7.63 -10.67 20.90
N THR A 23 7.19 -10.11 19.78
CA THR A 23 8.07 -9.62 18.71
C THR A 23 8.70 -8.30 19.14
N ASP A 24 10.03 -8.18 19.00
CA ASP A 24 10.75 -6.95 19.28
C ASP A 24 10.61 -5.93 18.14
N ILE A 25 10.45 -6.40 16.91
CA ILE A 25 10.28 -5.58 15.70
C ILE A 25 9.50 -6.37 14.65
N LEU A 26 8.52 -5.73 14.04
CA LEU A 26 7.72 -6.31 12.96
C LEU A 26 8.22 -5.80 11.60
N LEU A 27 8.46 -6.71 10.66
CA LEU A 27 8.78 -6.36 9.28
C LEU A 27 7.57 -6.66 8.40
N LEU A 28 7.12 -5.66 7.65
CA LEU A 28 6.00 -5.76 6.73
C LEU A 28 6.51 -5.55 5.30
N GLY A 29 6.40 -6.59 4.51
CA GLY A 29 6.68 -6.61 3.07
C GLY A 29 5.60 -7.39 2.34
N GLU A 30 5.49 -7.15 1.06
CA GLU A 30 4.52 -7.85 0.20
C GLU A 30 5.12 -8.03 -1.21
N MET A 31 4.90 -9.19 -1.79
CA MET A 31 5.36 -9.52 -3.13
C MET A 31 4.26 -10.29 -3.87
N GLY A 32 3.41 -9.56 -4.59
CA GLY A 32 2.31 -10.12 -5.36
C GLY A 32 2.20 -9.54 -6.77
N ILE A 33 1.85 -10.38 -7.74
CA ILE A 33 1.63 -9.96 -9.12
C ILE A 33 0.32 -9.17 -9.21
N GLY A 34 0.39 -7.96 -9.82
CA GLY A 34 -0.77 -7.08 -10.00
C GLY A 34 -0.99 -6.08 -8.86
N ASN A 35 -0.37 -6.27 -7.69
CA ASN A 35 -0.57 -5.42 -6.53
C ASN A 35 -0.09 -3.97 -6.70
N SER A 36 0.82 -3.69 -7.63
CA SER A 36 1.20 -2.30 -7.95
C SER A 36 0.01 -1.45 -8.45
N THR A 37 -0.95 -2.06 -9.16
CA THR A 37 -2.17 -1.37 -9.60
C THR A 37 -3.10 -1.08 -8.41
N VAL A 38 -3.26 -2.03 -7.49
CA VAL A 38 -4.05 -1.86 -6.25
C VAL A 38 -3.41 -0.78 -5.37
N SER A 39 -2.10 -0.81 -5.21
CA SER A 39 -1.32 0.20 -4.47
C SER A 39 -1.53 1.61 -5.02
N SER A 40 -1.45 1.74 -6.34
CA SER A 40 -1.69 3.02 -7.02
C SER A 40 -3.14 3.50 -6.83
N ALA A 41 -4.13 2.58 -6.83
CA ALA A 41 -5.52 2.92 -6.57
C ALA A 41 -5.74 3.41 -5.14
N LEU A 42 -5.11 2.77 -4.13
CA LEU A 42 -5.15 3.22 -2.73
C LEU A 42 -4.56 4.62 -2.58
N CYS A 43 -3.39 4.87 -3.19
CA CYS A 43 -2.77 6.19 -3.17
C CYS A 43 -3.66 7.25 -3.85
N LEU A 44 -4.23 6.93 -5.02
CA LEU A 44 -5.15 7.83 -5.72
C LEU A 44 -6.42 8.10 -4.91
N GLY A 45 -6.97 7.09 -4.25
CA GLY A 45 -8.14 7.22 -3.38
C GLY A 45 -7.87 8.08 -2.15
N THR A 46 -6.68 7.95 -1.57
CA THR A 46 -6.29 8.65 -0.34
C THR A 46 -5.88 10.10 -0.60
N PHE A 47 -5.04 10.34 -1.60
CA PHE A 47 -4.40 11.65 -1.82
C PHE A 47 -4.94 12.42 -3.01
N GLY A 48 -5.74 11.78 -3.87
CA GLY A 48 -6.21 12.39 -5.10
C GLY A 48 -5.12 12.53 -6.16
N GLY A 49 -5.27 13.50 -7.05
CA GLY A 49 -4.41 13.72 -8.21
C GLY A 49 -4.89 12.97 -9.45
N LEU A 50 -3.99 12.74 -10.39
CA LEU A 50 -4.22 11.98 -11.62
C LEU A 50 -3.76 10.53 -11.44
N GLY A 51 -4.35 9.60 -12.19
CA GLY A 51 -3.90 8.20 -12.18
C GLY A 51 -2.45 8.06 -12.59
N SER A 52 -2.00 8.86 -13.57
CA SER A 52 -0.61 8.91 -14.01
C SER A 52 0.39 9.31 -12.93
N ASP A 53 -0.06 9.98 -11.88
CA ASP A 53 0.81 10.38 -10.76
C ASP A 53 1.25 9.21 -9.89
N TRP A 54 0.51 8.11 -9.92
CA TRP A 54 0.66 6.99 -9.00
C TRP A 54 1.10 5.68 -9.64
N VAL A 55 1.02 5.59 -10.98
CA VAL A 55 1.40 4.37 -11.70
C VAL A 55 2.85 4.41 -12.17
N GLY A 56 3.47 3.25 -12.18
CA GLY A 56 4.80 3.01 -12.71
C GLY A 56 4.85 1.73 -13.54
N ALA A 57 6.03 1.39 -14.03
CA ALA A 57 6.25 0.18 -14.84
C ALA A 57 5.93 -1.12 -14.05
N GLY A 58 6.05 -1.08 -12.72
CA GLY A 58 5.88 -2.28 -11.89
C GLY A 58 6.83 -3.38 -12.33
N THR A 59 6.31 -4.61 -12.48
CA THR A 59 7.07 -5.79 -12.91
C THR A 59 7.27 -5.87 -14.44
N GLY A 60 7.30 -4.73 -15.16
CA GLY A 60 7.65 -4.71 -16.58
C GLY A 60 6.54 -4.26 -17.53
N SER A 61 5.59 -3.43 -17.07
CA SER A 61 4.63 -2.81 -17.98
C SER A 61 5.34 -1.82 -18.91
N ASP A 62 5.05 -1.91 -20.20
CA ASP A 62 5.42 -0.91 -21.20
C ASP A 62 4.59 0.39 -21.05
N SER A 63 4.87 1.36 -21.89
CA SER A 63 4.18 2.67 -21.86
C SER A 63 2.66 2.53 -22.03
N GLU A 64 2.19 1.60 -22.84
CA GLU A 64 0.76 1.35 -23.03
C GLU A 64 0.12 0.72 -21.79
N GLY A 65 0.81 -0.22 -21.16
CA GLY A 65 0.40 -0.83 -19.90
C GLY A 65 0.31 0.20 -18.77
N ILE A 66 1.23 1.16 -18.69
CA ILE A 66 1.18 2.26 -17.70
C ILE A 66 -0.06 3.14 -17.92
N ILE A 67 -0.33 3.53 -19.17
CA ILE A 67 -1.53 4.30 -19.51
C ILE A 67 -2.82 3.54 -19.16
N LYS A 68 -2.84 2.23 -19.45
CA LYS A 68 -3.97 1.37 -19.10
C LYS A 68 -4.18 1.29 -17.60
N LYS A 69 -3.11 1.12 -16.81
CA LYS A 69 -3.18 1.12 -15.34
C LYS A 69 -3.76 2.45 -14.82
N ALA A 70 -3.28 3.59 -15.33
CA ALA A 70 -3.78 4.90 -14.92
C ALA A 70 -5.29 5.03 -15.14
N LYS A 71 -5.79 4.66 -16.33
CA LYS A 71 -7.22 4.67 -16.64
C LYS A 71 -8.04 3.74 -15.74
N VAL A 72 -7.49 2.56 -15.41
CA VAL A 72 -8.17 1.58 -14.56
C VAL A 72 -8.35 2.13 -13.14
N ILE A 73 -7.31 2.70 -12.54
CA ILE A 73 -7.40 3.24 -11.18
C ILE A 73 -8.28 4.50 -11.11
N GLU A 74 -8.25 5.35 -12.13
CA GLU A 74 -9.15 6.51 -12.23
C GLU A 74 -10.63 6.07 -12.32
N ARG A 75 -10.91 5.04 -13.12
CA ARG A 75 -12.25 4.46 -13.20
C ARG A 75 -12.67 3.84 -11.87
N ALA A 76 -11.79 3.09 -11.21
CA ALA A 76 -12.07 2.50 -9.90
C ALA A 76 -12.43 3.57 -8.87
N ARG A 77 -11.66 4.67 -8.81
CA ARG A 77 -11.96 5.81 -7.94
C ARG A 77 -13.29 6.48 -8.30
N ALA A 78 -13.57 6.71 -9.59
CA ALA A 78 -14.79 7.36 -10.03
C ALA A 78 -16.04 6.56 -9.67
N VAL A 79 -16.01 5.24 -9.88
CA VAL A 79 -17.13 4.33 -9.54
C VAL A 79 -17.42 4.28 -8.05
N ASN A 80 -16.38 4.37 -7.21
CA ASN A 80 -16.50 4.25 -5.75
C ASN A 80 -16.50 5.60 -5.02
N ARG A 81 -16.53 6.73 -5.72
CA ARG A 81 -16.26 8.07 -5.15
C ARG A 81 -17.10 8.42 -3.91
N GLU A 82 -18.35 7.97 -3.85
CA GLU A 82 -19.26 8.24 -2.72
C GLU A 82 -18.90 7.43 -1.47
N GLY A 83 -18.15 6.34 -1.63
CA GLY A 83 -17.68 5.45 -0.57
C GLY A 83 -16.20 5.61 -0.23
N LEU A 84 -15.57 6.77 -0.47
CA LEU A 84 -14.16 7.00 -0.17
C LEU A 84 -13.97 8.06 0.94
N ASN A 85 -14.83 8.06 1.95
CA ASN A 85 -14.88 9.11 2.97
C ASN A 85 -14.05 8.78 4.23
N THR A 86 -13.74 7.50 4.45
CA THR A 86 -12.98 7.04 5.62
C THR A 86 -11.84 6.12 5.20
N PRO A 87 -10.78 5.97 6.03
CA PRO A 87 -9.69 5.02 5.77
C PRO A 87 -10.19 3.59 5.45
N PHE A 88 -11.16 3.13 6.22
CA PHE A 88 -11.76 1.81 6.02
C PHE A 88 -12.47 1.69 4.68
N GLN A 89 -13.27 2.70 4.30
CA GLN A 89 -13.99 2.72 3.03
C GLN A 89 -13.03 2.76 1.83
N ILE A 90 -11.93 3.53 1.92
CA ILE A 90 -10.90 3.58 0.88
C ILE A 90 -10.26 2.20 0.73
N LEU A 91 -9.86 1.59 1.84
CA LEU A 91 -9.25 0.26 1.85
C LEU A 91 -10.19 -0.81 1.29
N MET A 92 -11.45 -0.83 1.72
CA MET A 92 -12.48 -1.75 1.26
C MET A 92 -12.78 -1.59 -0.24
N SER A 93 -12.82 -0.35 -0.72
CA SER A 93 -13.24 -0.06 -2.10
C SER A 93 -12.13 -0.21 -3.13
N LEU A 94 -10.90 0.12 -2.78
CA LEU A 94 -9.77 0.21 -3.70
C LEU A 94 -8.61 -0.70 -3.35
N GLY A 95 -8.58 -1.27 -2.15
CA GLY A 95 -7.53 -2.17 -1.67
C GLY A 95 -7.76 -3.63 -2.06
N GLY A 96 -6.95 -4.50 -1.47
CA GLY A 96 -7.05 -5.94 -1.53
C GLY A 96 -6.91 -6.55 -0.13
N ARG A 97 -7.08 -7.87 -0.02
CA ARG A 97 -7.00 -8.57 1.26
C ARG A 97 -5.62 -8.46 1.90
N GLU A 98 -4.55 -8.48 1.08
CA GLU A 98 -3.17 -8.33 1.53
C GLU A 98 -2.95 -6.94 2.15
N GLN A 99 -3.42 -5.89 1.49
CA GLN A 99 -3.29 -4.53 2.00
C GLN A 99 -4.12 -4.34 3.28
N ALA A 100 -5.30 -4.95 3.35
CA ALA A 100 -6.13 -4.92 4.55
C ALA A 100 -5.46 -5.66 5.72
N ALA A 101 -4.81 -6.81 5.46
CA ALA A 101 -4.04 -7.53 6.46
C ALA A 101 -2.83 -6.74 6.95
N ILE A 102 -2.11 -6.07 6.06
CA ILE A 102 -0.99 -5.17 6.43
C ILE A 102 -1.48 -4.03 7.35
N CYS A 103 -2.63 -3.41 7.05
CA CYS A 103 -3.26 -2.43 7.93
C CYS A 103 -3.54 -3.01 9.31
N GLY A 104 -4.11 -4.20 9.38
CA GLY A 104 -4.40 -4.89 10.63
C GLY A 104 -3.16 -5.17 11.46
N ALA A 105 -2.10 -5.66 10.81
CA ALA A 105 -0.82 -5.91 11.47
C ALA A 105 -0.18 -4.63 12.02
N LEU A 106 -0.22 -3.52 11.24
CA LEU A 106 0.27 -2.23 11.69
C LEU A 106 -0.48 -1.73 12.93
N ILE A 107 -1.81 -1.79 12.92
CA ILE A 107 -2.64 -1.36 14.04
C ILE A 107 -2.34 -2.20 15.28
N ALA A 108 -2.24 -3.53 15.14
CA ALA A 108 -1.91 -4.41 16.24
C ALA A 108 -0.52 -4.13 16.80
N ALA A 109 0.48 -3.88 15.95
CA ALA A 109 1.81 -3.49 16.37
C ALA A 109 1.79 -2.16 17.16
N ARG A 110 1.04 -1.16 16.69
CA ARG A 110 0.88 0.12 17.40
C ARG A 110 0.31 -0.05 18.79
N LEU A 111 -0.80 -0.81 18.89
CA LEU A 111 -1.47 -1.08 20.17
C LEU A 111 -0.59 -1.83 21.19
N ASN A 112 0.39 -2.57 20.71
CA ASN A 112 1.32 -3.35 21.53
C ASN A 112 2.72 -2.75 21.63
N SER A 113 2.92 -1.50 21.18
CA SER A 113 4.20 -0.79 21.22
C SER A 113 5.33 -1.54 20.48
N ILE A 114 5.02 -2.25 19.42
CA ILE A 114 5.97 -2.97 18.58
C ILE A 114 6.41 -2.06 17.43
N PRO A 115 7.71 -1.73 17.29
CA PRO A 115 8.21 -1.00 16.13
C PRO A 115 7.98 -1.76 14.83
N VAL A 116 7.71 -1.02 13.75
CA VAL A 116 7.44 -1.61 12.44
C VAL A 116 8.41 -1.07 11.41
N ILE A 117 9.01 -1.97 10.62
CA ILE A 117 9.72 -1.62 9.39
C ILE A 117 8.84 -2.02 8.22
N ILE A 118 8.56 -1.07 7.32
CA ILE A 118 7.76 -1.28 6.11
C ILE A 118 8.68 -1.25 4.90
N ASP A 119 8.57 -2.29 4.08
CA ASP A 119 9.38 -2.46 2.88
C ASP A 119 8.57 -2.35 1.59
N GLY A 120 8.99 -1.45 0.72
CA GLY A 120 8.50 -1.29 -0.63
C GLY A 120 7.17 -0.55 -0.79
N PHE A 121 6.81 -0.33 -2.07
CA PHE A 121 5.64 0.48 -2.45
C PHE A 121 4.32 -0.16 -2.00
N ILE A 122 4.18 -1.48 -2.15
CA ILE A 122 2.91 -2.17 -1.90
C ILE A 122 2.57 -2.12 -0.42
N ALA A 123 3.50 -2.48 0.46
CA ALA A 123 3.29 -2.43 1.90
C ALA A 123 3.09 -0.99 2.41
N SER A 124 3.86 -0.02 1.86
CA SER A 124 3.70 1.39 2.20
C SER A 124 2.34 1.96 1.76
N SER A 125 1.85 1.57 0.59
CA SER A 125 0.55 2.02 0.09
C SER A 125 -0.62 1.43 0.87
N ALA A 126 -0.46 0.23 1.43
CA ALA A 126 -1.48 -0.42 2.25
C ALA A 126 -1.90 0.44 3.45
N ILE A 127 -0.94 1.12 4.06
CA ILE A 127 -1.18 1.97 5.24
C ILE A 127 -1.53 3.42 4.88
N ALA A 128 -1.42 3.83 3.61
CA ALA A 128 -1.70 5.20 3.17
C ALA A 128 -3.08 5.74 3.62
N PRO A 129 -4.17 4.98 3.57
CA PRO A 129 -5.48 5.45 4.04
C PRO A 129 -5.50 5.88 5.51
N LEU A 130 -4.57 5.36 6.33
CA LEU A 130 -4.49 5.67 7.77
C LEU A 130 -3.89 7.05 8.07
N ILE A 131 -3.52 7.86 7.05
CA ILE A 131 -2.89 9.18 7.25
C ILE A 131 -3.73 10.14 8.10
N SER A 132 -5.04 9.95 8.11
CA SER A 132 -5.94 10.75 8.95
C SER A 132 -5.99 10.30 10.42
N VAL A 133 -5.33 9.18 10.77
CA VAL A 133 -5.26 8.68 12.13
C VAL A 133 -4.03 9.29 12.82
N PRO A 134 -4.20 10.11 13.88
CA PRO A 134 -3.07 10.73 14.55
C PRO A 134 -2.04 9.70 15.02
N GLU A 135 -0.77 10.04 14.91
CA GLU A 135 0.35 9.26 15.45
C GLU A 135 0.48 7.82 14.96
N ILE A 136 -0.34 7.41 13.99
CA ILE A 136 -0.33 6.01 13.50
C ILE A 136 1.03 5.57 12.93
N TYR A 137 1.83 6.52 12.46
CA TYR A 137 3.13 6.24 11.85
C TYR A 137 4.33 6.51 12.78
N ASP A 138 4.13 6.84 14.07
CA ASP A 138 5.24 7.20 14.97
C ASP A 138 6.17 6.03 15.29
N HIS A 139 5.67 4.82 15.18
CA HIS A 139 6.41 3.57 15.39
C HIS A 139 6.86 2.92 14.08
N VAL A 140 6.73 3.63 12.94
CA VAL A 140 6.99 3.10 11.59
C VAL A 140 8.26 3.68 11.01
N ILE A 141 9.13 2.80 10.53
CA ILE A 141 10.31 3.10 9.73
C ILE A 141 10.06 2.58 8.31
N PHE A 142 10.26 3.44 7.32
CA PHE A 142 10.23 3.03 5.91
C PHE A 142 11.63 2.58 5.51
N ALA A 143 11.77 1.31 5.08
CA ALA A 143 13.08 0.68 4.88
C ALA A 143 13.87 1.36 3.76
N HIS A 144 13.28 1.49 2.59
CA HIS A 144 13.94 2.10 1.44
C HIS A 144 12.94 2.81 0.51
N GLN A 145 13.50 3.62 -0.40
CA GLN A 145 12.75 4.17 -1.53
C GLN A 145 12.97 3.29 -2.75
N SER A 146 11.88 2.70 -3.26
CA SER A 146 11.95 1.94 -4.51
C SER A 146 11.98 2.87 -5.73
N ALA A 147 12.37 2.33 -6.89
CA ALA A 147 12.36 3.05 -8.16
C ALA A 147 10.94 3.38 -8.69
N GLU A 148 9.90 2.89 -8.04
CA GLU A 148 8.51 3.19 -8.39
C GLU A 148 8.18 4.66 -8.11
N ALA A 149 7.80 5.41 -9.15
CA ALA A 149 7.46 6.83 -9.02
C ALA A 149 6.35 7.08 -7.99
N GLY A 150 5.36 6.18 -7.91
CA GLY A 150 4.30 6.23 -6.91
C GLY A 150 4.82 6.10 -5.48
N HIS A 151 5.91 5.33 -5.25
CA HIS A 151 6.49 5.16 -3.91
C HIS A 151 7.16 6.45 -3.42
N CYS A 152 7.98 7.09 -4.25
CA CYS A 152 8.60 8.37 -3.92
C CYS A 152 7.54 9.42 -3.57
N ARG A 153 6.50 9.53 -4.41
CA ARG A 153 5.38 10.45 -4.17
C ARG A 153 4.64 10.12 -2.86
N LEU A 154 4.41 8.83 -2.58
CA LEU A 154 3.75 8.38 -1.35
C LEU A 154 4.54 8.81 -0.11
N LEU A 155 5.83 8.52 -0.05
CA LEU A 155 6.69 8.89 1.07
C LEU A 155 6.67 10.41 1.31
N ASN A 156 6.73 11.21 0.23
CA ASN A 156 6.59 12.66 0.32
C ASN A 156 5.23 13.10 0.88
N LYS A 157 4.13 12.44 0.48
CA LYS A 157 2.78 12.73 1.00
C LYS A 157 2.64 12.35 2.47
N LEU A 158 3.32 11.31 2.92
CA LEU A 158 3.36 10.88 4.32
C LEU A 158 4.33 11.73 5.17
N GLY A 159 5.15 12.59 4.54
CA GLY A 159 6.19 13.35 5.24
C GLY A 159 7.29 12.46 5.84
N LYS A 160 7.55 11.30 5.22
CA LYS A 160 8.48 10.30 5.71
C LYS A 160 9.73 10.22 4.83
N VAL A 161 10.87 10.06 5.50
CA VAL A 161 12.17 9.83 4.85
C VAL A 161 12.50 8.34 5.03
N PRO A 162 12.82 7.61 3.96
CA PRO A 162 13.21 6.21 4.07
C PRO A 162 14.58 6.09 4.77
N MET A 163 14.80 4.94 5.44
CA MET A 163 16.08 4.65 6.10
C MET A 163 17.22 4.57 5.09
N PHE A 164 16.96 3.98 3.94
CA PHE A 164 17.95 3.83 2.87
C PHE A 164 17.42 4.36 1.54
N ASP A 165 18.25 5.14 0.85
CA ASP A 165 18.12 5.45 -0.57
C ASP A 165 19.29 4.76 -1.29
N LEU A 166 19.09 3.49 -1.61
CA LEU A 166 20.15 2.65 -2.18
C LEU A 166 20.26 2.79 -3.70
N GLY A 167 19.35 3.52 -4.35
CA GLY A 167 19.29 3.64 -5.81
C GLY A 167 19.13 2.27 -6.51
N ILE A 168 18.75 1.24 -5.79
CA ILE A 168 18.65 -0.13 -6.30
C ILE A 168 17.39 -0.24 -7.14
N ASN A 169 17.58 -0.35 -8.44
CA ASN A 169 16.51 -0.65 -9.39
C ASN A 169 16.33 -2.17 -9.47
N LEU A 170 15.78 -2.78 -8.44
CA LEU A 170 15.42 -4.18 -8.44
C LEU A 170 14.17 -4.37 -9.32
N GLN A 171 14.40 -4.52 -10.62
CA GLN A 171 13.39 -5.10 -11.49
C GLN A 171 13.40 -6.62 -11.23
N PHE A 172 12.42 -7.13 -10.53
CA PHE A 172 12.14 -8.56 -10.54
C PHE A 172 11.70 -8.90 -11.95
N LEU A 173 12.63 -9.41 -12.74
CA LEU A 173 12.32 -10.11 -13.97
C LEU A 173 11.60 -11.39 -13.56
N GLY A 174 10.27 -11.37 -13.67
CA GLY A 174 9.44 -12.57 -13.56
C GLY A 174 9.65 -13.45 -14.78
N GLU A 175 10.86 -13.97 -14.98
CA GLU A 175 11.11 -15.10 -15.84
C GLU A 175 11.01 -16.39 -15.02
N PHE A 176 9.79 -16.77 -14.69
CA PHE A 176 9.48 -18.15 -14.37
C PHE A 176 8.31 -18.59 -15.26
N GLY A 177 8.62 -19.32 -16.32
CA GLY A 177 7.65 -20.15 -17.00
C GLY A 177 7.60 -20.03 -18.50
N SER A 178 8.42 -20.75 -19.17
CA SER A 178 8.06 -21.49 -20.39
C SER A 178 7.69 -22.90 -19.98
#